data_53d489b720a2bdf1a0119fd99ea8b414
#
_entry.id   53d489b720a2bdf1a0119fd99ea8b414
#
_cell.length_a   1.000
_cell.length_b   1.000
_cell.length_c   1.000
_cell.angle_alpha   90.00
_cell.angle_beta   90.00
_cell.angle_gamma   90.00
#
_symmetry.space_group_name_H-M   'P 1'
#
loop_
_entity.id
_entity.type
_entity.pdbx_description
1 polymer ?
#
loop_
_entity_poly.entity_id
_entity_poly.type
_entity_poly.pdbx_seq_one_letter_code
_entity_poly.pdbx_strand_id
1 'polypeptide(L)'
;MKPSKKQQAIYDLWETTDHNILIQAVAGSGKTSTLMELMKMCSPTDKIHYIAFNKSIKEETQIKINELGLMGRAQTLHALGFEAIKKIHPKVKLDDYNKKWDIIKELERRLPDEFSIKLRPFKNYEDVMKLKFCLIDMNEVSRTNLIEDKETIFELMINMDKNVYDPEFIDIDLLWSELLNIREEFYSRVPLVIDFNDMIFLPARGDYYIPAQADILMLDECQDFNFSQHKILD
;
A
#
# COMPACT_ATOMS: atom_id res chain seq x y z
N MET A 1 12.04 29.46 14.01
CA MET A 1 10.69 29.82 14.54
C MET A 1 10.62 29.35 15.99
N LYS A 2 10.00 30.10 16.94
CA LYS A 2 9.84 29.57 18.31
C LYS A 2 8.82 28.41 18.29
N PRO A 3 9.12 27.25 18.90
CA PRO A 3 8.17 26.16 18.99
C PRO A 3 6.95 26.56 19.82
N SER A 4 5.78 26.01 19.52
CA SER A 4 4.60 26.11 20.38
C SER A 4 4.85 25.30 21.67
N LYS A 5 4.05 25.55 22.71
CA LYS A 5 4.15 24.78 23.97
C LYS A 5 3.99 23.26 23.74
N LYS A 6 3.12 22.86 22.78
CA LYS A 6 2.93 21.43 22.45
C LYS A 6 4.14 20.85 21.73
N GLN A 7 4.72 21.59 20.78
CA GLN A 7 5.95 21.16 20.11
C GLN A 7 7.11 21.03 21.09
N GLN A 8 7.26 22.02 22.00
CA GLN A 8 8.30 21.92 23.03
C GLN A 8 8.14 20.68 23.90
N ALA A 9 6.94 20.35 24.33
CA ALA A 9 6.68 19.13 25.10
C ALA A 9 7.06 17.84 24.32
N ILE A 10 6.90 17.83 23.00
CA ILE A 10 7.34 16.71 22.15
C ILE A 10 8.86 16.63 22.13
N TYR A 11 9.56 17.77 22.02
CA TYR A 11 11.01 17.80 22.03
C TYR A 11 11.60 17.37 23.38
N ASP A 12 11.01 17.84 24.48
CA ASP A 12 11.40 17.43 25.83
C ASP A 12 11.17 15.91 26.04
N LEU A 13 10.07 15.37 25.51
CA LEU A 13 9.80 13.93 25.54
C LEU A 13 10.81 13.14 24.72
N TRP A 14 11.19 13.63 23.54
CA TRP A 14 12.19 12.98 22.68
C TRP A 14 13.54 12.80 23.38
N GLU A 15 13.97 13.78 24.18
CA GLU A 15 15.23 13.72 24.92
C GLU A 15 15.20 12.81 26.15
N THR A 16 14.00 12.46 26.64
CA THR A 16 13.84 11.79 27.93
C THR A 16 13.27 10.37 27.85
N THR A 17 12.84 9.91 26.66
CA THR A 17 12.23 8.58 26.51
C THR A 17 12.87 7.74 25.44
N ASP A 18 12.99 6.43 25.70
CA ASP A 18 13.37 5.40 24.72
C ASP A 18 12.12 4.72 24.08
N HIS A 19 10.91 5.21 24.38
CA HIS A 19 9.67 4.64 23.85
C HIS A 19 9.26 5.29 22.54
N ASN A 20 8.44 4.57 21.76
CA ASN A 20 7.82 5.11 20.57
C ASN A 20 6.93 6.31 20.90
N ILE A 21 7.02 7.38 20.09
CA ILE A 21 6.25 8.61 20.27
C ILE A 21 5.21 8.71 19.15
N LEU A 22 3.92 8.80 19.53
CA LEU A 22 2.82 9.07 18.62
C LEU A 22 2.39 10.54 18.73
N ILE A 23 2.52 11.29 17.63
CA ILE A 23 2.15 12.71 17.56
C ILE A 23 0.79 12.85 16.87
N GLN A 24 -0.26 13.08 17.66
CA GLN A 24 -1.58 13.41 17.12
C GLN A 24 -1.74 14.93 16.95
N ALA A 25 -2.03 15.35 15.73
CA ALA A 25 -2.18 16.78 15.44
C ALA A 25 -3.09 17.00 14.23
N VAL A 26 -3.83 18.10 14.23
CA VAL A 26 -4.73 18.47 13.12
C VAL A 26 -3.94 18.87 11.87
N ALA A 27 -4.60 18.86 10.72
CA ALA A 27 -3.99 19.31 9.47
C ALA A 27 -3.47 20.76 9.61
N GLY A 28 -2.30 21.04 9.02
CA GLY A 28 -1.67 22.37 9.07
C GLY A 28 -1.03 22.74 10.41
N SER A 29 -1.02 21.87 11.42
CA SER A 29 -0.43 22.14 12.75
C SER A 29 1.10 22.09 12.79
N GLY A 30 1.76 21.74 11.69
CA GLY A 30 3.20 21.63 11.59
C GLY A 30 3.76 20.27 11.99
N LYS A 31 3.04 19.15 11.74
CA LYS A 31 3.53 17.78 11.98
C LYS A 31 4.88 17.53 11.32
N THR A 32 4.95 17.72 10.01
CA THR A 32 6.18 17.55 9.24
C THR A 32 7.31 18.45 9.74
N SER A 33 7.00 19.72 10.10
CA SER A 33 7.98 20.62 10.70
C SER A 33 8.48 20.13 12.05
N THR A 34 7.63 19.51 12.86
CA THR A 34 8.00 18.91 14.14
C THR A 34 8.94 17.72 13.93
N LEU A 35 8.62 16.81 12.98
CA LEU A 35 9.50 15.70 12.61
C LEU A 35 10.88 16.20 12.13
N MET A 36 10.90 17.29 11.33
CA MET A 36 12.15 17.91 10.87
C MET A 36 12.99 18.50 12.00
N GLU A 37 12.37 19.08 13.04
CA GLU A 37 13.10 19.56 14.21
C GLU A 37 13.63 18.39 15.07
N LEU A 38 12.83 17.32 15.27
CA LEU A 38 13.31 16.11 15.93
C LEU A 38 14.50 15.48 15.20
N MET A 39 14.49 15.50 13.87
CA MET A 39 15.62 15.01 13.07
C MET A 39 16.91 15.77 13.35
N LYS A 40 16.85 17.08 13.65
CA LYS A 40 18.05 17.87 14.02
C LYS A 40 18.59 17.52 15.41
N MET A 41 17.77 16.87 16.24
CA MET A 41 18.16 16.43 17.59
C MET A 41 18.80 15.03 17.59
N CYS A 42 18.75 14.31 16.44
CA CYS A 42 19.38 13.00 16.29
C CYS A 42 20.90 13.12 16.28
N SER A 43 21.58 12.08 16.77
CA SER A 43 23.03 11.98 16.66
C SER A 43 23.45 11.80 15.19
N PRO A 44 24.59 12.37 14.76
CA PRO A 44 25.13 12.12 13.42
C PRO A 44 25.40 10.63 13.12
N THR A 45 25.52 9.80 14.16
CA THR A 45 25.71 8.35 14.03
C THR A 45 24.41 7.55 13.93
N ASP A 46 23.26 8.16 14.26
CA ASP A 46 21.97 7.49 14.19
C ASP A 46 21.56 7.27 12.73
N LYS A 47 21.19 6.05 12.42
CA LYS A 47 20.62 5.70 11.11
C LYS A 47 19.14 6.04 11.09
N ILE A 48 18.78 7.09 10.36
CA ILE A 48 17.41 7.55 10.24
C ILE A 48 16.76 6.95 8.99
N HIS A 49 15.57 6.37 9.14
CA HIS A 49 14.72 6.03 8.02
C HIS A 49 13.41 6.82 8.11
N TYR A 50 13.23 7.75 7.18
CA TYR A 50 12.03 8.57 7.10
C TYR A 50 11.09 8.01 6.04
N ILE A 51 9.89 7.62 6.43
CA ILE A 51 8.83 7.18 5.53
C ILE A 51 7.94 8.36 5.21
N ALA A 52 8.04 8.84 3.99
CA ALA A 52 7.28 9.94 3.46
C ALA A 52 5.99 9.44 2.79
N PHE A 53 4.91 10.20 2.94
CA PHE A 53 3.64 9.90 2.28
C PHE A 53 3.74 9.95 0.74
N ASN A 54 4.51 10.89 0.20
CA ASN A 54 4.65 11.06 -1.25
C ASN A 54 6.08 11.39 -1.69
N LYS A 55 6.30 11.39 -3.01
CA LYS A 55 7.60 11.62 -3.63
C LYS A 55 8.16 13.02 -3.33
N SER A 56 7.33 14.06 -3.31
CA SER A 56 7.78 15.43 -3.07
C SER A 56 8.33 15.60 -1.66
N ILE A 57 7.60 15.11 -0.65
CA ILE A 57 8.05 15.12 0.76
C ILE A 57 9.33 14.29 0.91
N LYS A 58 9.40 13.14 0.27
CA LYS A 58 10.60 12.29 0.26
C LYS A 58 11.84 13.04 -0.26
N GLU A 59 11.71 13.73 -1.38
CA GLU A 59 12.83 14.48 -1.97
C GLU A 59 13.28 15.64 -1.08
N GLU A 60 12.34 16.42 -0.55
CA GLU A 60 12.64 17.50 0.39
C GLU A 60 13.33 16.98 1.67
N THR A 61 12.82 15.90 2.24
CA THR A 61 13.38 15.31 3.45
C THR A 61 14.77 14.74 3.21
N GLN A 62 15.02 14.11 2.05
CA GLN A 62 16.35 13.59 1.73
C GLN A 62 17.39 14.71 1.62
N ILE A 63 17.02 15.85 1.04
CA ILE A 63 17.90 17.02 0.99
C ILE A 63 18.26 17.47 2.41
N LYS A 64 17.28 17.54 3.32
CA LYS A 64 17.50 17.94 4.71
C LYS A 64 18.37 16.96 5.50
N ILE A 65 18.17 15.66 5.33
CA ILE A 65 19.03 14.63 5.93
C ILE A 65 20.48 14.87 5.52
N ASN A 66 20.71 15.13 4.23
CA ASN A 66 22.04 15.38 3.70
C ASN A 66 22.64 16.71 4.21
N GLU A 67 21.86 17.79 4.25
CA GLU A 67 22.28 19.11 4.77
C GLU A 67 22.66 19.06 6.24
N LEU A 68 21.99 18.23 7.03
CA LEU A 68 22.28 18.03 8.46
C LEU A 68 23.46 17.08 8.71
N GLY A 69 24.00 16.46 7.66
CA GLY A 69 25.08 15.48 7.77
C GLY A 69 24.69 14.19 8.49
N LEU A 70 23.40 13.85 8.51
CA LEU A 70 22.87 12.68 9.20
C LEU A 70 23.00 11.42 8.34
N MET A 71 23.20 10.28 9.00
CA MET A 71 23.15 8.98 8.36
C MET A 71 21.70 8.54 8.19
N GLY A 72 21.16 8.63 6.97
CA GLY A 72 19.76 8.23 6.79
C GLY A 72 19.23 8.35 5.36
N ARG A 73 18.04 7.86 5.20
CA ARG A 73 17.32 7.93 3.93
C ARG A 73 15.84 8.25 4.11
N ALA A 74 15.29 8.99 3.16
CA ALA A 74 13.86 9.18 3.01
C ALA A 74 13.33 8.29 1.89
N GLN A 75 12.24 7.58 2.14
CA GLN A 75 11.60 6.67 1.18
C GLN A 75 10.07 6.74 1.30
N THR A 76 9.34 6.39 0.24
CA THR A 76 7.92 6.05 0.36
C THR A 76 7.77 4.57 0.69
N LEU A 77 6.63 4.17 1.28
CA LEU A 77 6.36 2.74 1.56
C LEU A 77 6.39 1.90 0.28
N HIS A 78 5.86 2.39 -0.83
CA HIS A 78 5.92 1.69 -2.11
C HIS A 78 7.36 1.47 -2.59
N ALA A 79 8.23 2.46 -2.45
CA ALA A 79 9.64 2.31 -2.81
C ALA A 79 10.36 1.30 -1.90
N LEU A 80 10.01 1.28 -0.61
CA LEU A 80 10.54 0.32 0.37
C LEU A 80 10.12 -1.12 0.00
N GLY A 81 8.84 -1.34 -0.26
CA GLY A 81 8.34 -2.66 -0.65
C GLY A 81 8.88 -3.11 -2.00
N PHE A 82 8.96 -2.21 -2.99
CA PHE A 82 9.58 -2.54 -4.29
C PHE A 82 11.05 -2.94 -4.16
N GLU A 83 11.80 -2.27 -3.29
CA GLU A 83 13.19 -2.63 -3.01
C GLU A 83 13.30 -4.06 -2.45
N ALA A 84 12.41 -4.43 -1.52
CA ALA A 84 12.36 -5.77 -0.96
C ALA A 84 12.07 -6.83 -2.04
N ILE A 85 11.08 -6.59 -2.90
CA ILE A 85 10.72 -7.47 -4.02
C ILE A 85 11.91 -7.60 -4.99
N LYS A 86 12.55 -6.50 -5.34
CA LYS A 86 13.65 -6.47 -6.31
C LYS A 86 14.90 -7.23 -5.83
N LYS A 87 15.12 -7.36 -4.53
CA LYS A 87 16.21 -8.17 -3.97
C LYS A 87 16.06 -9.65 -4.33
N ILE A 88 14.82 -10.15 -4.34
CA ILE A 88 14.52 -11.56 -4.64
C ILE A 88 14.27 -11.74 -6.15
N HIS A 89 13.61 -10.78 -6.78
CA HIS A 89 13.28 -10.77 -8.21
C HIS A 89 13.96 -9.61 -8.94
N PRO A 90 15.28 -9.71 -9.26
CA PRO A 90 16.02 -8.58 -9.88
C PRO A 90 15.46 -8.12 -11.23
N LYS A 91 14.70 -9.00 -11.91
CA LYS A 91 14.06 -8.73 -13.22
C LYS A 91 12.57 -8.40 -13.09
N VAL A 92 12.07 -8.07 -11.88
CA VAL A 92 10.68 -7.67 -11.68
C VAL A 92 10.32 -6.49 -12.58
N LYS A 93 9.13 -6.54 -13.17
CA LYS A 93 8.57 -5.47 -14.01
C LYS A 93 7.37 -4.86 -13.32
N LEU A 94 7.28 -3.53 -13.38
CA LEU A 94 6.10 -2.80 -12.97
C LEU A 94 5.20 -2.56 -14.18
N ASP A 95 3.96 -3.04 -14.11
CA ASP A 95 2.91 -2.80 -15.09
C ASP A 95 1.57 -2.50 -14.39
N ASP A 96 1.42 -1.27 -13.97
CA ASP A 96 0.26 -0.82 -13.21
C ASP A 96 -1.03 -0.77 -14.03
N TYR A 97 -0.91 -0.62 -15.36
CA TYR A 97 -2.06 -0.48 -16.23
C TYR A 97 -2.64 -1.82 -16.70
N ASN A 98 -1.78 -2.71 -17.20
CA ASN A 98 -2.25 -3.93 -17.87
C ASN A 98 -2.54 -5.08 -16.90
N LYS A 99 -1.79 -5.20 -15.80
CA LYS A 99 -1.86 -6.37 -14.92
C LYS A 99 -3.28 -6.68 -14.41
N LYS A 100 -4.03 -5.68 -13.97
CA LYS A 100 -5.41 -5.86 -13.50
C LYS A 100 -6.33 -6.39 -14.60
N TRP A 101 -6.14 -5.91 -15.84
CA TRP A 101 -6.91 -6.38 -16.99
C TRP A 101 -6.45 -7.75 -17.49
N ASP A 102 -5.17 -8.08 -17.34
CA ASP A 102 -4.66 -9.40 -17.73
C ASP A 102 -5.19 -10.50 -16.80
N ILE A 103 -5.38 -10.22 -15.51
CA ILE A 103 -6.08 -11.12 -14.59
C ILE A 103 -7.54 -11.33 -15.04
N ILE A 104 -8.26 -10.27 -15.39
CA ILE A 104 -9.65 -10.38 -15.86
C ILE A 104 -9.73 -11.13 -17.21
N LYS A 105 -8.83 -10.88 -18.14
CA LYS A 105 -8.77 -11.61 -19.42
C LYS A 105 -8.51 -13.11 -19.21
N GLU A 106 -7.62 -13.45 -18.27
CA GLU A 106 -7.35 -14.84 -17.94
C GLU A 106 -8.56 -15.52 -17.31
N LEU A 107 -9.29 -14.81 -16.45
CA LEU A 107 -10.55 -15.27 -15.87
C LEU A 107 -11.61 -15.53 -16.95
N GLU A 108 -11.79 -14.59 -17.90
CA GLU A 108 -12.66 -14.76 -19.07
C GLU A 108 -12.29 -15.97 -19.92
N ARG A 109 -10.99 -16.24 -20.07
CA ARG A 109 -10.49 -17.37 -20.83
C ARG A 109 -10.79 -18.71 -20.16
N ARG A 110 -10.72 -18.78 -18.83
CA ARG A 110 -10.97 -20.01 -18.05
C ARG A 110 -12.44 -20.29 -17.84
N LEU A 111 -13.23 -19.25 -17.64
CA LEU A 111 -14.65 -19.31 -17.34
C LEU A 111 -15.48 -18.59 -18.41
N PRO A 112 -15.37 -18.99 -19.71
CA PRO A 112 -16.01 -18.25 -20.80
C PRO A 112 -17.54 -18.25 -20.68
N ASP A 113 -18.12 -19.30 -20.11
CA ASP A 113 -19.58 -19.43 -19.97
C ASP A 113 -20.13 -18.44 -18.93
N GLU A 114 -19.38 -18.13 -17.88
CA GLU A 114 -19.76 -17.14 -16.87
C GLU A 114 -19.77 -15.71 -17.46
N PHE A 115 -18.92 -15.42 -18.43
CA PHE A 115 -18.81 -14.10 -19.07
C PHE A 115 -19.53 -13.99 -20.41
N SER A 116 -19.73 -15.10 -21.16
CA SER A 116 -20.24 -15.07 -22.53
C SER A 116 -21.63 -15.66 -22.70
N ILE A 117 -21.92 -16.78 -22.05
CA ILE A 117 -23.17 -17.54 -22.26
C ILE A 117 -24.20 -17.20 -21.19
N LYS A 118 -23.79 -17.13 -19.93
CA LYS A 118 -24.66 -16.70 -18.83
C LYS A 118 -24.92 -15.18 -18.87
N LEU A 119 -24.07 -14.41 -19.55
CA LEU A 119 -24.27 -12.98 -19.80
C LEU A 119 -25.36 -12.66 -20.86
N ARG A 120 -26.01 -13.65 -21.46
CA ARG A 120 -27.22 -13.40 -22.29
C ARG A 120 -28.32 -12.64 -21.54
N PRO A 121 -28.47 -12.70 -20.20
CA PRO A 121 -29.32 -11.80 -19.45
C PRO A 121 -28.84 -10.37 -19.37
N PHE A 122 -27.50 -10.11 -19.48
CA PHE A 122 -27.01 -8.76 -19.62
C PHE A 122 -27.47 -8.18 -20.95
N LYS A 123 -28.45 -7.33 -20.88
CA LYS A 123 -29.05 -6.69 -22.06
C LYS A 123 -28.07 -5.71 -22.74
N ASN A 124 -26.92 -5.41 -22.11
CA ASN A 124 -25.97 -4.44 -22.64
C ASN A 124 -24.53 -4.69 -22.15
N TYR A 125 -23.57 -4.14 -22.88
CA TYR A 125 -22.12 -4.16 -22.56
C TYR A 125 -21.79 -3.50 -21.20
N GLU A 126 -22.63 -2.57 -20.76
CA GLU A 126 -22.41 -1.81 -19.53
C GLU A 126 -22.42 -2.71 -18.28
N ASP A 127 -23.32 -3.67 -18.19
CA ASP A 127 -23.41 -4.58 -17.04
C ASP A 127 -22.21 -5.54 -16.96
N VAL A 128 -21.70 -5.98 -18.12
CA VAL A 128 -20.44 -6.76 -18.19
C VAL A 128 -19.27 -5.94 -17.65
N MET A 129 -19.21 -4.66 -18.00
CA MET A 129 -18.16 -3.78 -17.50
C MET A 129 -18.30 -3.49 -16.00
N LYS A 130 -19.54 -3.36 -15.48
CA LYS A 130 -19.79 -3.24 -14.03
C LYS A 130 -19.25 -4.45 -13.27
N LEU A 131 -19.50 -5.66 -13.76
CA LEU A 131 -18.97 -6.89 -13.16
C LEU A 131 -17.43 -6.89 -13.16
N LYS A 132 -16.80 -6.56 -14.28
CA LYS A 132 -15.34 -6.51 -14.38
C LYS A 132 -14.72 -5.49 -13.42
N PHE A 133 -15.31 -4.29 -13.34
CA PHE A 133 -14.85 -3.27 -12.40
C PHE A 133 -15.07 -3.69 -10.94
N CYS A 134 -16.20 -4.35 -10.64
CA CYS A 134 -16.45 -4.91 -9.31
C CYS A 134 -15.33 -5.90 -8.92
N LEU A 135 -14.99 -6.85 -9.79
CA LEU A 135 -13.92 -7.83 -9.54
C LEU A 135 -12.54 -7.18 -9.40
N ILE A 136 -12.25 -6.13 -10.18
CA ILE A 136 -11.02 -5.35 -10.04
C ILE A 136 -10.98 -4.66 -8.68
N ASP A 137 -12.07 -4.03 -8.27
CA ASP A 137 -12.18 -3.35 -6.98
C ASP A 137 -12.11 -4.33 -5.80
N MET A 138 -12.76 -5.51 -5.91
CA MET A 138 -12.62 -6.60 -4.92
C MET A 138 -11.15 -7.00 -4.75
N ASN A 139 -10.43 -7.21 -5.84
CA ASN A 139 -9.02 -7.57 -5.79
C ASN A 139 -8.14 -6.45 -5.19
N GLU A 140 -8.46 -5.19 -5.43
CA GLU A 140 -7.77 -4.05 -4.81
C GLU A 140 -8.05 -3.98 -3.30
N VAL A 141 -9.31 -4.05 -2.89
CA VAL A 141 -9.72 -4.02 -1.46
C VAL A 141 -9.14 -5.22 -0.71
N SER A 142 -9.15 -6.41 -1.31
CA SER A 142 -8.52 -7.61 -0.76
C SER A 142 -7.03 -7.37 -0.45
N ARG A 143 -6.28 -6.82 -1.40
CA ARG A 143 -4.83 -6.58 -1.23
C ARG A 143 -4.52 -5.48 -0.23
N THR A 144 -5.29 -4.40 -0.22
CA THR A 144 -5.06 -3.27 0.70
C THR A 144 -5.42 -3.59 2.14
N ASN A 145 -6.29 -4.60 2.37
CA ASN A 145 -6.74 -5.00 3.70
C ASN A 145 -6.27 -6.40 4.14
N LEU A 146 -5.58 -7.15 3.27
CA LEU A 146 -5.16 -8.55 3.51
C LEU A 146 -6.33 -9.47 3.83
N ILE A 147 -7.46 -9.31 3.14
CA ILE A 147 -8.69 -10.06 3.34
C ILE A 147 -9.09 -10.73 2.03
N GLU A 148 -9.60 -11.97 2.10
CA GLU A 148 -10.04 -12.73 0.93
C GLU A 148 -11.53 -13.15 1.02
N ASP A 149 -12.15 -12.95 2.17
CA ASP A 149 -13.57 -13.21 2.39
C ASP A 149 -14.44 -12.20 1.62
N LYS A 150 -15.32 -12.69 0.75
CA LYS A 150 -16.14 -11.88 -0.17
C LYS A 150 -17.07 -10.93 0.59
N GLU A 151 -17.75 -11.42 1.62
CA GLU A 151 -18.73 -10.66 2.39
C GLU A 151 -18.05 -9.46 3.05
N THR A 152 -16.93 -9.67 3.70
CA THR A 152 -16.11 -8.60 4.31
C THR A 152 -15.59 -7.62 3.26
N ILE A 153 -15.18 -8.11 2.08
CA ILE A 153 -14.74 -7.24 0.98
C ILE A 153 -15.90 -6.37 0.50
N PHE A 154 -17.11 -6.92 0.33
CA PHE A 154 -18.28 -6.16 -0.10
C PHE A 154 -18.67 -5.08 0.93
N GLU A 155 -18.65 -5.41 2.23
CA GLU A 155 -18.87 -4.42 3.30
C GLU A 155 -17.84 -3.27 3.24
N LEU A 156 -16.57 -3.58 3.04
CA LEU A 156 -15.53 -2.59 2.90
C LEU A 156 -15.71 -1.75 1.63
N MET A 157 -16.08 -2.36 0.50
CA MET A 157 -16.33 -1.64 -0.76
C MET A 157 -17.47 -0.64 -0.61
N ILE A 158 -18.55 -1.00 0.08
CA ILE A 158 -19.67 -0.10 0.38
C ILE A 158 -19.18 1.08 1.23
N ASN A 159 -18.43 0.80 2.29
CA ASN A 159 -17.89 1.84 3.18
C ASN A 159 -16.91 2.78 2.48
N MET A 160 -16.23 2.32 1.43
CA MET A 160 -15.31 3.10 0.59
C MET A 160 -16.00 3.76 -0.61
N ASP A 161 -17.32 3.73 -0.69
CA ASP A 161 -18.13 4.26 -1.81
C ASP A 161 -17.77 3.64 -3.17
N LYS A 162 -17.32 2.37 -3.15
CA LYS A 162 -17.08 1.57 -4.36
C LYS A 162 -18.37 0.84 -4.78
N ASN A 163 -18.53 0.63 -6.08
CA ASN A 163 -19.71 -0.07 -6.60
C ASN A 163 -19.60 -1.58 -6.35
N VAL A 164 -20.51 -2.11 -5.55
CA VAL A 164 -20.74 -3.55 -5.42
C VAL A 164 -21.72 -3.99 -6.51
N TYR A 165 -21.39 -5.07 -7.21
CA TYR A 165 -22.24 -5.65 -8.23
C TYR A 165 -22.26 -7.18 -8.07
N ASP A 166 -23.36 -7.71 -7.55
CA ASP A 166 -23.58 -9.14 -7.28
C ASP A 166 -24.89 -9.59 -7.97
N PRO A 167 -24.84 -9.92 -9.26
CA PRO A 167 -26.01 -10.35 -10.00
C PRO A 167 -26.41 -11.80 -9.63
N GLU A 168 -27.66 -12.05 -9.26
CA GLU A 168 -28.19 -13.36 -8.82
C GLU A 168 -27.96 -14.50 -9.82
N PHE A 169 -27.75 -14.20 -11.10
CA PHE A 169 -27.58 -15.19 -12.16
C PHE A 169 -26.14 -15.56 -12.48
N ILE A 170 -25.19 -14.99 -11.74
CA ILE A 170 -23.74 -15.26 -11.87
C ILE A 170 -23.23 -15.76 -10.52
N ASP A 171 -22.40 -16.78 -10.57
CA ASP A 171 -21.70 -17.29 -9.40
C ASP A 171 -20.46 -16.42 -9.11
N ILE A 172 -20.67 -15.36 -8.33
CA ILE A 172 -19.58 -14.44 -7.91
C ILE A 172 -18.54 -15.18 -7.06
N ASP A 173 -18.93 -16.17 -6.25
CA ASP A 173 -17.98 -16.93 -5.43
C ASP A 173 -17.03 -17.75 -6.31
N LEU A 174 -17.56 -18.36 -7.39
CA LEU A 174 -16.74 -19.03 -8.39
C LEU A 174 -15.78 -18.06 -9.07
N LEU A 175 -16.27 -16.90 -9.52
CA LEU A 175 -15.42 -15.90 -10.18
C LEU A 175 -14.34 -15.37 -9.25
N TRP A 176 -14.68 -15.12 -7.99
CA TRP A 176 -13.75 -14.61 -6.99
C TRP A 176 -12.68 -15.64 -6.63
N SER A 177 -13.08 -16.89 -6.35
CA SER A 177 -12.14 -17.96 -6.04
C SER A 177 -11.14 -18.21 -7.18
N GLU A 178 -11.62 -18.21 -8.43
CA GLU A 178 -10.74 -18.41 -9.59
C GLU A 178 -9.84 -17.18 -9.83
N LEU A 179 -10.32 -15.96 -9.55
CA LEU A 179 -9.51 -14.75 -9.63
C LEU A 179 -8.34 -14.81 -8.63
N LEU A 180 -8.59 -15.28 -7.41
CA LEU A 180 -7.54 -15.48 -6.41
C LEU A 180 -6.50 -16.50 -6.89
N ASN A 181 -6.91 -17.62 -7.46
CA ASN A 181 -6.02 -18.62 -8.05
C ASN A 181 -5.14 -18.02 -9.15
N ILE A 182 -5.76 -17.28 -10.08
CA ILE A 182 -5.04 -16.60 -11.16
C ILE A 182 -4.04 -15.59 -10.60
N ARG A 183 -4.41 -14.84 -9.57
CA ARG A 183 -3.53 -13.87 -8.90
C ARG A 183 -2.26 -14.56 -8.37
N GLU A 184 -2.41 -15.69 -7.67
CA GLU A 184 -1.27 -16.45 -7.14
C GLU A 184 -0.39 -17.02 -8.26
N GLU A 185 -0.97 -17.51 -9.35
CA GLU A 185 -0.21 -17.93 -10.52
C GLU A 185 0.58 -16.79 -11.16
N PHE A 186 0.02 -15.58 -11.20
CA PHE A 186 0.73 -14.40 -11.71
C PHE A 186 1.95 -14.06 -10.83
N TYR A 187 1.86 -14.25 -9.52
CA TYR A 187 3.00 -14.05 -8.61
C TYR A 187 4.10 -15.10 -8.75
N SER A 188 3.77 -16.27 -9.27
CA SER A 188 4.75 -17.33 -9.54
C SER A 188 5.47 -17.20 -10.90
N ARG A 189 5.06 -16.27 -11.77
CA ARG A 189 5.66 -16.11 -13.12
C ARG A 189 7.07 -15.51 -13.07
N VAL A 190 7.88 -15.89 -14.08
CA VAL A 190 9.23 -15.34 -14.25
C VAL A 190 9.36 -14.75 -15.68
N PRO A 191 9.65 -13.45 -15.84
CA PRO A 191 9.86 -12.47 -14.79
C PRO A 191 8.56 -12.14 -14.04
N LEU A 192 8.67 -11.83 -12.75
CA LEU A 192 7.55 -11.35 -11.96
C LEU A 192 7.06 -10.00 -12.51
N VAL A 193 5.75 -9.87 -12.70
CA VAL A 193 5.10 -8.62 -13.08
C VAL A 193 4.19 -8.19 -11.94
N ILE A 194 4.38 -6.97 -11.45
CA ILE A 194 3.63 -6.40 -10.33
C ILE A 194 2.97 -5.08 -10.74
N ASP A 195 1.89 -4.72 -10.04
CA ASP A 195 1.32 -3.39 -10.08
C ASP A 195 1.74 -2.56 -8.83
N PHE A 196 1.21 -1.36 -8.73
CA PHE A 196 1.55 -0.45 -7.64
C PHE A 196 1.11 -0.99 -6.26
N ASN A 197 -0.07 -1.62 -6.18
CA ASN A 197 -0.55 -2.22 -4.94
C ASN A 197 0.29 -3.42 -4.49
N ASP A 198 0.84 -4.20 -5.41
CA ASP A 198 1.70 -5.33 -5.09
C ASP A 198 3.00 -4.94 -4.39
N MET A 199 3.48 -3.71 -4.61
CA MET A 199 4.67 -3.21 -3.91
C MET A 199 4.47 -3.18 -2.39
N ILE A 200 3.23 -3.06 -1.93
CA ILE A 200 2.86 -3.10 -0.52
C ILE A 200 2.34 -4.48 -0.13
N PHE A 201 1.42 -5.03 -0.93
CA PHE A 201 0.73 -6.28 -0.63
C PHE A 201 1.66 -7.47 -0.45
N LEU A 202 2.61 -7.68 -1.38
CA LEU A 202 3.51 -8.82 -1.31
C LEU A 202 4.42 -8.80 -0.07
N PRO A 203 5.09 -7.68 0.28
CA PRO A 203 5.81 -7.60 1.54
C PRO A 203 4.91 -7.71 2.77
N ALA A 204 3.70 -7.13 2.76
CA ALA A 204 2.77 -7.18 3.88
C ALA A 204 2.26 -8.60 4.18
N ARG A 205 2.16 -9.48 3.19
CA ARG A 205 1.89 -10.92 3.36
C ARG A 205 3.00 -11.68 4.07
N GLY A 206 4.21 -11.11 4.15
CA GLY A 206 5.40 -11.77 4.66
C GLY A 206 6.21 -12.53 3.61
N ASP A 207 5.88 -12.42 2.32
CA ASP A 207 6.61 -13.05 1.23
C ASP A 207 8.01 -12.46 1.02
N TYR A 208 8.23 -11.22 1.51
CA TYR A 208 9.46 -10.46 1.29
C TYR A 208 9.92 -9.79 2.58
N TYR A 209 11.11 -10.12 3.02
CA TYR A 209 11.70 -9.51 4.21
C TYR A 209 12.18 -8.09 3.95
N ILE A 210 11.71 -7.15 4.75
CA ILE A 210 12.19 -5.78 4.80
C ILE A 210 13.12 -5.65 6.01
N PRO A 211 14.44 -5.58 5.82
CA PRO A 211 15.34 -5.48 6.95
C PRO A 211 15.16 -4.12 7.64
N ALA A 212 14.89 -4.14 8.93
CA ALA A 212 15.02 -2.96 9.77
C ALA A 212 16.50 -2.52 9.75
N GLN A 213 16.80 -1.37 9.16
CA GLN A 213 18.17 -0.84 9.03
C GLN A 213 18.28 0.55 9.64
N ALA A 214 17.39 0.91 10.55
CA ALA A 214 17.32 2.21 11.15
C ALA A 214 17.37 2.09 12.67
N ASP A 215 18.09 3.01 13.31
CA ASP A 215 18.03 3.23 14.75
C ASP A 215 16.77 4.05 15.08
N ILE A 216 16.37 4.92 14.14
CA ILE A 216 15.20 5.79 14.26
C ILE A 216 14.34 5.68 13.00
N LEU A 217 13.06 5.28 13.18
CA LEU A 217 12.06 5.27 12.14
C LEU A 217 11.09 6.45 12.33
N MET A 218 11.01 7.32 11.35
CA MET A 218 10.07 8.45 11.34
C MET A 218 8.99 8.23 10.29
N LEU A 219 7.73 8.28 10.72
CA LEU A 219 6.56 8.08 9.87
C LEU A 219 5.77 9.38 9.76
N ASP A 220 5.59 9.91 8.56
CA ASP A 220 4.73 11.08 8.31
C ASP A 220 3.39 10.65 7.73
N GLU A 221 2.32 11.30 8.19
CA GLU A 221 0.92 11.06 7.78
C GLU A 221 0.46 9.59 7.93
N CYS A 222 0.95 8.89 8.96
CA CYS A 222 0.66 7.46 9.16
C CYS A 222 -0.84 7.14 9.39
N GLN A 223 -1.68 8.14 9.72
CA GLN A 223 -3.13 7.96 9.82
C GLN A 223 -3.80 7.67 8.46
N ASP A 224 -3.13 7.98 7.35
CA ASP A 224 -3.63 7.74 5.99
C ASP A 224 -3.20 6.36 5.45
N PHE A 225 -2.46 5.58 6.22
CA PHE A 225 -2.02 4.24 5.83
C PHE A 225 -3.18 3.24 5.90
N ASN A 226 -3.31 2.42 4.85
CA ASN A 226 -4.21 1.27 4.87
C ASN A 226 -3.61 0.10 5.69
N PHE A 227 -4.38 -0.97 5.87
CA PHE A 227 -3.96 -2.11 6.70
C PHE A 227 -2.66 -2.75 6.22
N SER A 228 -2.51 -2.98 4.91
CA SER A 228 -1.28 -3.55 4.34
C SER A 228 -0.06 -2.65 4.55
N GLN A 229 -0.25 -1.32 4.51
CA GLN A 229 0.81 -0.35 4.77
C GLN A 229 1.25 -0.34 6.23
N HIS A 230 0.31 -0.51 7.17
CA HIS A 230 0.67 -0.70 8.57
C HIS A 230 1.43 -2.01 8.76
N LYS A 231 0.95 -3.09 8.14
CA LYS A 231 1.53 -4.43 8.29
C LYS A 231 2.99 -4.54 7.80
N ILE A 232 3.38 -3.73 6.82
CA ILE A 232 4.77 -3.70 6.30
C ILE A 232 5.75 -3.05 7.29
N LEU A 233 5.25 -2.34 8.30
CA LEU A 233 6.05 -1.63 9.32
C LEU A 233 6.14 -2.39 10.64
N ASP A 234 5.31 -3.44 10.82
CA ASP A 234 5.35 -4.38 11.97
C ASP A 234 6.53 -5.36 11.86
#